data_0e9d78f9db9528210891730e6d0e67a8
#
_entry.id   0e9d78f9db9528210891730e6d0e67a8
#
_cell.length_a   1.000
_cell.length_b   1.000
_cell.length_c   1.000
_cell.angle_alpha   90.00
_cell.angle_beta   90.00
_cell.angle_gamma   90.00
#
_symmetry.space_group_name_H-M   'P 1'
#
loop_
_entity.id
_entity.type
_entity.pdbx_description
1 polymer ?
#
loop_
_entity_poly.entity_id
_entity_poly.type
_entity_poly.pdbx_seq_one_letter_code
_entity_poly.pdbx_strand_id
1 'polypeptide(L)'
;MLFKKIEEFGNLEMAYISDFSGGYISRNKVLFDRLELNRFTQFILEKCVHGTPIFKLGDNGNSILILSGIHGNELPPQTANVRLLNEMLHKDLNHTLYFIPFAAPKATMDNRRTFNTMDLNRSAHINDSVSNLIVQAVEDVGISFVGDFHATSINSNPGIESIFSSKSPS
;
A
#
# COMPACT_ATOMS: atom_id res chain seq x y z
N MET A 1 8.38 -15.25 1.61
CA MET A 1 8.48 -14.80 3.04
C MET A 1 7.09 -14.84 3.63
N LEU A 2 6.78 -15.76 4.53
CA LEU A 2 5.48 -15.74 5.22
C LEU A 2 5.33 -14.44 6.00
N PHE A 3 4.13 -13.85 6.04
CA PHE A 3 3.84 -12.66 6.82
C PHE A 3 4.28 -12.86 8.28
N LYS A 4 5.36 -12.20 8.63
CA LYS A 4 5.90 -12.25 9.99
C LYS A 4 5.51 -10.97 10.69
N LYS A 5 4.45 -11.05 11.52
CA LYS A 5 4.03 -9.94 12.37
C LYS A 5 5.21 -9.36 13.14
N ILE A 6 5.43 -8.06 13.01
CA ILE A 6 6.46 -7.32 13.75
C ILE A 6 5.81 -6.52 14.88
N GLU A 7 4.62 -5.95 14.62
CA GLU A 7 3.92 -5.08 15.54
C GLU A 7 2.41 -5.15 15.31
N GLU A 8 1.63 -4.63 16.26
CA GLU A 8 0.17 -4.57 16.17
C GLU A 8 -0.38 -3.25 16.68
N PHE A 9 -1.55 -2.88 16.20
CA PHE A 9 -2.37 -1.78 16.70
C PHE A 9 -3.81 -2.28 16.82
N GLY A 10 -4.24 -2.63 18.05
CA GLY A 10 -5.50 -3.32 18.28
C GLY A 10 -5.51 -4.69 17.57
N ASN A 11 -6.45 -4.88 16.64
CA ASN A 11 -6.58 -6.10 15.84
C ASN A 11 -5.83 -6.03 14.49
N LEU A 12 -5.11 -4.93 14.23
CA LEU A 12 -4.29 -4.74 13.04
C LEU A 12 -2.89 -5.28 13.29
N GLU A 13 -2.46 -6.22 12.47
CA GLU A 13 -1.09 -6.73 12.45
C GLU A 13 -0.27 -6.00 11.38
N MET A 14 1.04 -5.86 11.59
CA MET A 14 1.94 -5.17 10.66
C MET A 14 3.25 -5.94 10.45
N ALA A 15 3.72 -5.92 9.21
CA ALA A 15 5.05 -6.35 8.79
C ALA A 15 5.65 -5.35 7.81
N TYR A 16 6.93 -5.51 7.48
CA TYR A 16 7.58 -4.74 6.41
C TYR A 16 7.81 -5.59 5.17
N ILE A 17 7.51 -5.00 4.02
CA ILE A 17 7.88 -5.51 2.69
C ILE A 17 9.30 -5.08 2.33
N SER A 18 9.63 -3.83 2.62
CA SER A 18 10.91 -3.21 2.32
C SER A 18 11.31 -2.32 3.49
N ASP A 19 12.58 -2.31 3.85
CA ASP A 19 13.18 -1.48 4.90
C ASP A 19 13.96 -0.27 4.34
N PHE A 20 14.10 -0.15 3.01
CA PHE A 20 14.86 0.91 2.35
C PHE A 20 13.99 1.97 1.65
N SER A 21 12.68 1.73 1.53
CA SER A 21 11.73 2.61 0.83
C SER A 21 11.10 3.67 1.73
N GLY A 22 11.48 3.71 3.00
CA GLY A 22 10.89 4.55 4.03
C GLY A 22 11.03 6.04 3.78
N GLY A 23 10.07 6.82 4.31
CA GLY A 23 10.06 8.27 4.20
C GLY A 23 9.05 8.93 5.14
N TYR A 24 9.32 10.19 5.48
CA TYR A 24 8.46 11.02 6.31
C TYR A 24 7.28 11.57 5.49
N ILE A 25 6.19 10.82 5.41
CA ILE A 25 4.97 11.21 4.66
C ILE A 25 4.47 12.61 5.04
N SER A 26 4.63 13.01 6.30
CA SER A 26 4.24 14.34 6.80
C SER A 26 4.94 15.52 6.09
N ARG A 27 6.04 15.28 5.39
CA ARG A 27 6.70 16.30 4.55
C ARG A 27 5.93 16.62 3.28
N ASN A 28 5.12 15.69 2.78
CA ASN A 28 4.18 15.96 1.69
C ASN A 28 2.93 16.64 2.26
N LYS A 29 2.97 17.96 2.38
CA LYS A 29 1.89 18.75 2.98
C LYS A 29 0.56 18.55 2.27
N VAL A 30 0.56 18.42 0.94
CA VAL A 30 -0.67 18.25 0.14
C VAL A 30 -1.38 16.95 0.52
N LEU A 31 -0.64 15.88 0.77
CA LEU A 31 -1.20 14.62 1.25
C LEU A 31 -1.58 14.73 2.73
N PHE A 32 -0.66 15.23 3.56
CA PHE A 32 -0.82 15.29 5.00
C PHE A 32 -2.08 16.06 5.42
N ASP A 33 -2.36 17.18 4.76
CA ASP A 33 -3.54 18.01 5.01
C ASP A 33 -4.87 17.32 4.62
N ARG A 34 -4.81 16.21 3.89
CA ARG A 34 -5.98 15.41 3.48
C ARG A 34 -6.22 14.20 4.37
N LEU A 35 -5.27 13.88 5.23
CA LEU A 35 -5.38 12.76 6.16
C LEU A 35 -6.10 13.21 7.43
N GLU A 36 -7.02 12.38 7.90
CA GLU A 36 -7.58 12.53 9.23
C GLU A 36 -6.54 12.08 10.26
N LEU A 37 -6.01 13.04 11.02
CA LEU A 37 -4.97 12.79 12.02
C LEU A 37 -5.58 12.26 13.31
N ASN A 38 -5.61 10.94 13.44
CA ASN A 38 -5.94 10.23 14.66
C ASN A 38 -4.76 9.32 15.06
N ARG A 39 -4.85 8.62 16.18
CA ARG A 39 -3.80 7.71 16.67
C ARG A 39 -3.45 6.62 15.66
N PHE A 40 -4.42 6.15 14.93
CA PHE A 40 -4.24 5.11 13.92
C PHE A 40 -3.46 5.64 12.70
N THR A 41 -3.87 6.80 12.16
CA THR A 41 -3.13 7.44 11.07
C THR A 41 -1.69 7.77 11.49
N GLN A 42 -1.48 8.25 12.71
CA GLN A 42 -0.14 8.49 13.25
C GLN A 42 0.69 7.19 13.27
N PHE A 43 0.12 6.09 13.73
CA PHE A 43 0.78 4.78 13.71
C PHE A 43 1.22 4.39 12.29
N ILE A 44 0.33 4.50 11.27
CA ILE A 44 0.69 4.22 9.88
C ILE A 44 1.86 5.10 9.43
N LEU A 45 1.79 6.41 9.68
CA LEU A 45 2.81 7.36 9.25
C LEU A 45 4.17 7.10 9.91
N GLU A 46 4.18 6.72 11.18
CA GLU A 46 5.41 6.31 11.89
C GLU A 46 6.04 5.08 11.27
N LYS A 47 5.24 4.06 10.91
CA LYS A 47 5.75 2.85 10.27
C LYS A 47 6.32 3.13 8.88
N CYS A 48 5.72 4.05 8.13
CA CYS A 48 6.22 4.48 6.82
C CYS A 48 7.61 5.11 6.85
N VAL A 49 8.07 5.60 8.00
CA VAL A 49 9.43 6.15 8.15
C VAL A 49 10.49 5.08 7.91
N HIS A 50 10.22 3.84 8.30
CA HIS A 50 11.19 2.74 8.31
C HIS A 50 11.13 1.85 7.06
N GLY A 51 10.16 2.03 6.18
CA GLY A 51 10.02 1.18 4.99
C GLY A 51 8.62 1.19 4.42
N THR A 52 8.31 0.15 3.63
CA THR A 52 6.96 -0.12 3.12
C THR A 52 6.25 -1.08 4.08
N PRO A 53 5.33 -0.58 4.93
CA PRO A 53 4.55 -1.45 5.80
C PRO A 53 3.43 -2.12 5.01
N ILE A 54 3.17 -3.39 5.34
CA ILE A 54 1.95 -4.12 5.00
C ILE A 54 1.16 -4.36 6.28
N PHE A 55 -0.10 -4.01 6.25
CA PHE A 55 -1.03 -4.18 7.36
C PHE A 55 -1.99 -5.32 7.07
N LYS A 56 -2.27 -6.17 8.06
CA LYS A 56 -3.21 -7.29 7.96
C LYS A 56 -4.34 -7.09 8.95
N LEU A 57 -5.56 -7.33 8.51
CA LEU A 57 -6.78 -7.25 9.30
C LEU A 57 -7.68 -8.46 9.02
N GLY A 58 -8.07 -9.16 10.07
CA GLY A 58 -8.86 -10.39 9.99
C GLY A 58 -8.04 -11.64 9.63
N ASP A 59 -8.68 -12.81 9.81
CA ASP A 59 -8.06 -14.14 9.62
C ASP A 59 -9.01 -15.12 8.90
N ASN A 60 -10.00 -14.60 8.18
CA ASN A 60 -11.06 -15.42 7.59
C ASN A 60 -11.07 -15.32 6.06
N GLY A 61 -11.66 -16.33 5.42
CA GLY A 61 -12.02 -16.32 4.00
C GLY A 61 -10.85 -16.09 3.05
N ASN A 62 -11.13 -15.43 1.93
CA ASN A 62 -10.12 -15.08 0.93
C ASN A 62 -9.22 -13.95 1.41
N SER A 63 -7.97 -13.97 0.96
CA SER A 63 -6.99 -12.91 1.22
C SER A 63 -7.03 -11.87 0.10
N ILE A 64 -7.22 -10.60 0.46
CA ILE A 64 -7.36 -9.48 -0.48
C ILE A 64 -6.34 -8.41 -0.13
N LEU A 65 -5.54 -7.97 -1.10
CA LEU A 65 -4.62 -6.84 -0.95
C LEU A 65 -5.21 -5.58 -1.59
N ILE A 66 -5.19 -4.50 -0.83
CA ILE A 66 -5.53 -3.15 -1.28
C ILE A 66 -4.22 -2.35 -1.30
N LEU A 67 -3.73 -2.07 -2.51
CA LEU A 67 -2.44 -1.46 -2.76
C LEU A 67 -2.63 -0.06 -3.35
N SER A 68 -1.81 0.89 -2.90
CA SER A 68 -1.68 2.22 -3.48
C SER A 68 -0.28 2.78 -3.27
N GLY A 69 0.03 3.90 -3.91
CA GLY A 69 1.31 4.57 -3.72
C GLY A 69 2.48 3.93 -4.48
N ILE A 70 2.23 3.09 -5.47
CA ILE A 70 3.24 2.65 -6.47
C ILE A 70 3.87 3.89 -7.13
N HIS A 71 3.05 4.90 -7.42
CA HIS A 71 3.51 6.22 -7.78
C HIS A 71 3.25 7.19 -6.62
N GLY A 72 4.32 7.76 -6.06
CA GLY A 72 4.23 8.57 -4.84
C GLY A 72 3.47 9.90 -5.02
N ASN A 73 3.34 10.39 -6.26
CA ASN A 73 2.60 11.62 -6.58
C ASN A 73 1.10 11.40 -6.87
N GLU A 74 0.62 10.17 -6.82
CA GLU A 74 -0.79 9.84 -6.98
C GLU A 74 -1.48 9.79 -5.61
N LEU A 75 -1.78 10.96 -5.06
CA LEU A 75 -2.20 11.13 -3.67
C LEU A 75 -3.63 10.65 -3.34
N PRO A 76 -4.65 10.77 -4.22
CA PRO A 76 -6.02 10.38 -3.90
C PRO A 76 -6.17 8.90 -3.49
N PRO A 77 -5.62 7.91 -4.21
CA PRO A 77 -5.75 6.51 -3.80
C PRO A 77 -5.03 6.21 -2.48
N GLN A 78 -3.92 6.89 -2.19
CA GLN A 78 -3.20 6.73 -0.93
C GLN A 78 -4.04 7.21 0.26
N THR A 79 -4.67 8.39 0.11
CA THR A 79 -5.60 8.94 1.12
C THR A 79 -6.81 8.02 1.32
N ALA A 80 -7.39 7.52 0.21
CA ALA A 80 -8.54 6.63 0.26
C ALA A 80 -8.19 5.29 0.95
N ASN A 81 -6.99 4.75 0.70
CA ASN A 81 -6.54 3.50 1.30
C ASN A 81 -6.38 3.64 2.83
N VAL A 82 -5.75 4.73 3.32
CA VAL A 82 -5.66 5.01 4.76
C VAL A 82 -7.04 5.14 5.40
N ARG A 83 -7.96 5.86 4.74
CA ARG A 83 -9.33 6.02 5.22
C ARG A 83 -10.07 4.69 5.28
N LEU A 84 -10.00 3.90 4.22
CA LEU A 84 -10.63 2.58 4.16
C LEU A 84 -10.10 1.66 5.26
N LEU A 85 -8.79 1.62 5.46
CA LEU A 85 -8.19 0.82 6.52
C LEU A 85 -8.69 1.25 7.90
N ASN A 86 -8.79 2.56 8.17
CA ASN A 86 -9.36 3.08 9.41
C ASN A 86 -10.82 2.66 9.61
N GLU A 87 -11.63 2.69 8.55
CA GLU A 87 -13.03 2.24 8.60
C GLU A 87 -13.15 0.72 8.87
N MET A 88 -12.26 -0.08 8.31
CA MET A 88 -12.28 -1.54 8.45
C MET A 88 -11.83 -2.02 9.84
N LEU A 89 -11.08 -1.21 10.62
CA LEU A 89 -10.62 -1.57 11.96
C LEU A 89 -11.73 -2.02 12.92
N HIS A 90 -12.94 -1.53 12.71
CA HIS A 90 -14.09 -1.74 13.60
C HIS A 90 -15.18 -2.61 12.97
N LYS A 91 -14.85 -3.30 11.87
CA LYS A 91 -15.82 -4.15 11.15
C LYS A 91 -15.56 -5.62 11.41
N ASP A 92 -16.63 -6.39 11.48
CA ASP A 92 -16.55 -7.83 11.38
C ASP A 92 -16.26 -8.22 9.93
N LEU A 93 -15.13 -8.87 9.71
CA LEU A 93 -14.64 -9.20 8.37
C LEU A 93 -14.82 -10.68 8.07
N ASN A 94 -15.40 -10.96 6.89
CA ASN A 94 -15.51 -12.30 6.34
C ASN A 94 -14.30 -12.71 5.49
N HIS A 95 -13.34 -11.80 5.33
CA HIS A 95 -12.12 -11.96 4.54
C HIS A 95 -10.91 -11.43 5.30
N THR A 96 -9.74 -11.92 4.96
CA THR A 96 -8.48 -11.35 5.42
C THR A 96 -8.10 -10.21 4.48
N LEU A 97 -7.99 -9.01 5.03
CA LEU A 97 -7.61 -7.82 4.26
C LEU A 97 -6.15 -7.46 4.54
N TYR A 98 -5.41 -7.24 3.46
CA TYR A 98 -4.07 -6.67 3.49
C TYR A 98 -4.09 -5.28 2.89
N PHE A 99 -3.33 -4.37 3.46
CA PHE A 99 -3.27 -2.98 3.01
C PHE A 99 -1.82 -2.52 2.88
N ILE A 100 -1.51 -1.90 1.76
CA ILE A 100 -0.27 -1.15 1.52
C ILE A 100 -0.69 0.25 1.06
N PRO A 101 -0.88 1.21 1.99
CA PRO A 101 -1.32 2.56 1.62
C PRO A 101 -0.26 3.35 0.86
N PHE A 102 1.03 3.07 1.13
CA PHE A 102 2.17 3.77 0.58
C PHE A 102 3.23 2.74 0.17
N ALA A 103 3.20 2.30 -1.09
CA ALA A 103 4.15 1.30 -1.60
C ALA A 103 5.60 1.81 -1.57
N ALA A 104 5.82 3.10 -1.80
CA ALA A 104 7.11 3.74 -1.66
C ALA A 104 6.98 5.04 -0.85
N PRO A 105 7.01 4.98 0.50
CA PRO A 105 6.83 6.16 1.36
C PRO A 105 7.76 7.32 1.03
N LYS A 106 9.00 7.04 0.64
CA LYS A 106 9.96 8.07 0.23
C LYS A 106 9.53 8.78 -1.07
N ALA A 107 9.02 8.04 -2.04
CA ALA A 107 8.50 8.65 -3.27
C ALA A 107 7.27 9.52 -2.99
N THR A 108 6.40 9.09 -2.07
CA THR A 108 5.25 9.87 -1.59
C THR A 108 5.70 11.12 -0.84
N MET A 109 6.67 11.01 0.05
CA MET A 109 7.28 12.13 0.78
C MET A 109 7.77 13.22 -0.19
N ASP A 110 8.46 12.80 -1.26
CA ASP A 110 9.06 13.68 -2.26
C ASP A 110 8.07 14.10 -3.37
N ASN A 111 6.81 13.63 -3.30
CA ASN A 111 5.77 13.82 -4.31
C ASN A 111 6.22 13.43 -5.73
N ARG A 112 6.90 12.29 -5.85
CA ARG A 112 7.49 11.80 -7.10
C ARG A 112 6.78 10.57 -7.62
N ARG A 113 6.69 10.45 -8.94
CA ARG A 113 6.21 9.25 -9.61
C ARG A 113 7.14 8.05 -9.37
N THR A 114 8.43 8.28 -9.43
CA THR A 114 9.47 7.24 -9.36
C THR A 114 10.11 7.15 -7.97
N PHE A 115 10.57 5.96 -7.63
CA PHE A 115 11.42 5.70 -6.48
C PHE A 115 12.84 5.37 -6.95
N ASN A 116 13.86 6.11 -6.47
CA ASN A 116 15.25 5.96 -6.90
C ASN A 116 15.40 5.90 -8.44
N THR A 117 14.75 6.81 -9.15
CA THR A 117 14.70 6.91 -10.63
C THR A 117 13.93 5.80 -11.34
N MET A 118 13.46 4.79 -10.61
CA MET A 118 12.76 3.63 -11.14
C MET A 118 11.23 3.84 -11.12
N ASP A 119 10.55 3.58 -12.23
CA ASP A 119 9.08 3.46 -12.27
C ASP A 119 8.70 2.08 -11.70
N LEU A 120 8.14 2.09 -10.50
CA LEU A 120 7.79 0.86 -9.78
C LEU A 120 6.72 0.03 -10.52
N ASN A 121 5.87 0.67 -11.30
CA ASN A 121 4.86 -0.04 -12.10
C ASN A 121 5.49 -0.86 -13.27
N ARG A 122 6.78 -0.70 -13.50
CA ARG A 122 7.54 -1.41 -14.55
C ARG A 122 8.70 -2.22 -14.01
N SER A 123 8.84 -2.35 -12.69
CA SER A 123 10.02 -2.92 -12.08
C SER A 123 9.77 -4.22 -11.28
N ALA A 124 8.57 -4.80 -11.37
CA ALA A 124 8.24 -6.05 -10.67
C ALA A 124 9.15 -7.23 -11.04
N HIS A 125 9.73 -7.21 -12.26
CA HIS A 125 10.70 -8.21 -12.72
C HIS A 125 12.15 -7.96 -12.28
N ILE A 126 12.41 -6.81 -11.64
CA ILE A 126 13.74 -6.43 -11.15
C ILE A 126 13.87 -6.92 -9.71
N ASN A 127 14.78 -7.84 -9.47
CA ASN A 127 15.03 -8.38 -8.14
C ASN A 127 15.28 -7.27 -7.12
N ASP A 128 14.73 -7.45 -5.94
CA ASP A 128 14.85 -6.52 -4.81
C ASP A 128 14.28 -5.11 -5.05
N SER A 129 13.57 -4.87 -6.16
CA SER A 129 12.76 -3.67 -6.26
C SER A 129 11.56 -3.74 -5.32
N VAL A 130 11.03 -2.59 -4.89
CA VAL A 130 9.84 -2.57 -4.01
C VAL A 130 8.68 -3.33 -4.63
N SER A 131 8.45 -3.19 -5.93
CA SER A 131 7.39 -3.91 -6.64
C SER A 131 7.63 -5.41 -6.69
N ASN A 132 8.89 -5.85 -6.89
CA ASN A 132 9.26 -7.26 -6.83
C ASN A 132 8.99 -7.85 -5.44
N LEU A 133 9.39 -7.14 -4.40
CA LEU A 133 9.13 -7.55 -3.00
C LEU A 133 7.63 -7.62 -2.68
N ILE A 134 6.82 -6.70 -3.23
CA ILE A 134 5.35 -6.77 -3.10
C ILE A 134 4.82 -8.04 -3.79
N VAL A 135 5.26 -8.34 -5.01
CA VAL A 135 4.85 -9.56 -5.74
C VAL A 135 5.24 -10.81 -4.94
N GLN A 136 6.47 -10.89 -4.43
CA GLN A 136 6.91 -12.00 -3.58
C GLN A 136 6.05 -12.13 -2.33
N ALA A 137 5.70 -11.03 -1.67
CA ALA A 137 4.83 -11.07 -0.50
C ALA A 137 3.41 -11.56 -0.83
N VAL A 138 2.85 -11.16 -1.99
CA VAL A 138 1.56 -11.64 -2.50
C VAL A 138 1.58 -13.16 -2.69
N GLU A 139 2.64 -13.69 -3.30
CA GLU A 139 2.81 -15.13 -3.55
C GLU A 139 3.03 -15.90 -2.24
N ASP A 140 3.94 -15.43 -1.39
CA ASP A 140 4.31 -16.10 -0.13
C ASP A 140 3.16 -16.18 0.87
N VAL A 141 2.31 -15.15 0.91
CA VAL A 141 1.14 -15.08 1.80
C VAL A 141 -0.07 -15.80 1.20
N GLY A 142 -0.09 -16.03 -0.12
CA GLY A 142 -1.21 -16.64 -0.82
C GLY A 142 -2.39 -15.66 -0.97
N ILE A 143 -2.12 -14.41 -1.32
CA ILE A 143 -3.15 -13.40 -1.55
C ILE A 143 -3.94 -13.76 -2.81
N SER A 144 -5.27 -13.87 -2.67
CA SER A 144 -6.16 -14.33 -3.75
C SER A 144 -6.53 -13.22 -4.74
N PHE A 145 -6.60 -11.98 -4.26
CA PHE A 145 -6.99 -10.81 -5.06
C PHE A 145 -6.13 -9.61 -4.71
N VAL A 146 -5.72 -8.85 -5.73
CA VAL A 146 -4.97 -7.61 -5.57
C VAL A 146 -5.70 -6.49 -6.30
N GLY A 147 -6.03 -5.42 -5.58
CA GLY A 147 -6.45 -4.15 -6.15
C GLY A 147 -5.32 -3.13 -6.04
N ASP A 148 -4.74 -2.74 -7.17
CA ASP A 148 -3.73 -1.68 -7.25
C ASP A 148 -4.39 -0.38 -7.76
N PHE A 149 -4.42 0.63 -6.90
CA PHE A 149 -5.16 1.86 -7.12
C PHE A 149 -4.22 2.99 -7.53
N HIS A 150 -4.47 3.52 -8.71
CA HIS A 150 -3.78 4.64 -9.32
C HIS A 150 -4.68 5.86 -9.50
N ALA A 151 -4.08 7.03 -9.70
CA ALA A 151 -4.79 8.23 -10.13
C ALA A 151 -4.15 8.78 -11.40
N THR A 152 -5.00 9.35 -12.27
CA THR A 152 -4.55 10.03 -13.48
C THR A 152 -4.87 11.52 -13.39
N SER A 153 -4.22 12.37 -14.20
CA SER A 153 -4.61 13.77 -14.32
C SER A 153 -5.95 13.89 -15.03
N ILE A 154 -6.72 14.91 -14.70
CA ILE A 154 -8.04 15.20 -15.29
C ILE A 154 -7.97 15.28 -16.84
N ASN A 155 -6.83 15.69 -17.39
CA ASN A 155 -6.59 15.83 -18.83
C ASN A 155 -5.90 14.63 -19.48
N SER A 156 -5.53 13.59 -18.71
CA SER A 156 -5.08 12.33 -19.28
C SER A 156 -6.31 11.58 -19.79
N ASN A 157 -6.21 11.00 -20.98
CA ASN A 157 -7.21 10.04 -21.45
C ASN A 157 -6.95 8.71 -20.72
N PRO A 158 -7.55 8.49 -19.54
CA PRO A 158 -7.41 7.21 -18.85
C PRO A 158 -8.27 6.26 -19.65
N GLY A 159 -7.89 5.59 -20.63
CA GLY A 159 -8.81 4.68 -21.34
C GLY A 159 -10.08 4.36 -20.56
N ILE A 160 -11.10 3.98 -21.22
CA ILE A 160 -12.40 3.59 -20.65
C ILE A 160 -12.12 2.85 -19.34
N GLU A 161 -12.77 3.24 -18.25
CA GLU A 161 -12.66 2.64 -16.91
C GLU A 161 -12.41 1.14 -16.99
N SER A 162 -11.19 0.72 -16.77
CA SER A 162 -10.82 -0.68 -16.85
C SER A 162 -10.35 -1.13 -15.47
N ILE A 163 -11.17 -1.95 -14.84
CA ILE A 163 -10.75 -2.73 -13.68
C ILE A 163 -9.99 -3.93 -14.24
N PHE A 164 -8.67 -3.93 -14.07
CA PHE A 164 -7.86 -5.09 -14.40
C PHE A 164 -7.82 -6.02 -13.20
N SER A 165 -8.41 -7.20 -13.32
CA SER A 165 -8.15 -8.31 -12.40
C SER A 165 -7.20 -9.29 -13.10
N SER A 166 -6.00 -9.49 -12.56
CA SER A 166 -5.16 -10.61 -12.93
C SER A 166 -5.43 -11.78 -11.99
N LYS A 167 -5.91 -12.89 -12.51
CA LYS A 167 -5.85 -14.17 -11.81
C LYS A 167 -4.41 -14.65 -11.90
N SER A 168 -3.79 -14.99 -10.76
CA SER A 168 -2.58 -15.81 -10.77
C SER A 168 -2.89 -17.12 -11.51
N PRO A 169 -2.02 -17.58 -12.40
CA PRO A 169 -2.18 -18.91 -12.98
C PRO A 169 -2.12 -19.94 -11.86
N SER A 170 -3.14 -20.77 -11.82
CA SER A 170 -3.25 -21.97 -10.95
C SER A 170 -2.20 -23.00 -11.30
#